data_b0a85f75b65893dabfdb028a1525099a
#
_entry.id   b0a85f75b65893dabfdb028a1525099a
#
_cell.length_a   1.000
_cell.length_b   1.000
_cell.length_c   1.000
_cell.angle_alpha   90.00
_cell.angle_beta   90.00
_cell.angle_gamma   90.00
#
_symmetry.space_group_name_H-M   'P 1'
#
loop_
_entity.id
_entity.type
_entity.pdbx_description
1 polymer ?
#
loop_
_entity_poly.entity_id
_entity_poly.type
_entity_poly.pdbx_seq_one_letter_code
_entity_poly.pdbx_strand_id
1 'polypeptide(L)'
;MGSLGSGVLHANSDLDLIIVYHADGNAQSEGDRSLSARQYYSRLTKAFITAVSAPMTEGRLYEIDMRLRPSGFQGPVATSWSSYQNYQKNEAWVWEHLALTRARAVAGKVFLLNEFENFRNSILKSYHRENIFNELVSMRARIFQAKSLNPWDAKIGPGRLQ
;
A
#
# COMPACT_ATOMS: atom_id res chain seq x y z
N MET A 1 2.46 2.34 4.53
CA MET A 1 1.92 1.12 5.18
C MET A 1 3.06 0.44 5.93
N GLY A 2 2.91 -0.77 6.42
CA GLY A 2 3.98 -1.52 7.08
C GLY A 2 4.69 -0.75 8.19
N SER A 3 6.02 -0.84 8.24
CA SER A 3 6.87 -0.17 9.24
C SER A 3 6.75 1.36 9.20
N LEU A 4 6.70 1.95 8.00
CA LEU A 4 6.48 3.38 7.82
C LEU A 4 5.12 3.82 8.36
N GLY A 5 4.05 3.07 8.05
CA GLY A 5 2.70 3.38 8.51
C GLY A 5 2.55 3.29 10.03
N SER A 6 3.21 2.32 10.65
CA SER A 6 3.22 2.13 12.12
C SER A 6 4.15 3.09 12.87
N GLY A 7 4.97 3.88 12.17
CA GLY A 7 5.94 4.77 12.81
C GLY A 7 7.17 4.08 13.42
N VAL A 8 7.46 2.85 13.00
CA VAL A 8 8.59 2.03 13.48
C VAL A 8 9.56 1.68 12.35
N LEU A 9 9.89 2.67 11.55
CA LEU A 9 10.81 2.49 10.43
C LEU A 9 12.24 2.29 10.92
N HIS A 10 12.92 1.29 10.37
CA HIS A 10 14.33 0.98 10.63
C HIS A 10 15.13 1.15 9.33
N ALA A 11 16.45 1.28 9.45
CA ALA A 11 17.35 1.47 8.31
C ALA A 11 17.22 0.38 7.22
N ASN A 12 16.89 -0.85 7.61
CA ASN A 12 16.71 -1.98 6.69
C ASN A 12 15.23 -2.27 6.36
N SER A 13 14.33 -1.32 6.64
CA SER A 13 12.91 -1.49 6.30
C SER A 13 12.65 -1.08 4.88
N ASP A 14 11.79 -1.82 4.18
CA ASP A 14 11.22 -1.36 2.91
C ASP A 14 10.15 -0.29 3.17
N LEU A 15 9.95 0.58 2.21
CA LEU A 15 8.84 1.53 2.20
C LEU A 15 7.63 0.89 1.50
N ASP A 16 6.70 0.35 2.27
CA ASP A 16 5.41 -0.12 1.75
C ASP A 16 4.53 1.09 1.38
N LEU A 17 4.44 1.42 0.11
CA LEU A 17 3.78 2.62 -0.38
C LEU A 17 2.61 2.30 -1.32
N ILE A 18 1.55 3.09 -1.19
CA ILE A 18 0.50 3.23 -2.20
C ILE A 18 0.43 4.71 -2.58
N ILE A 19 0.53 5.01 -3.86
CA ILE A 19 0.44 6.36 -4.38
C ILE A 19 -0.98 6.58 -4.91
N VAL A 20 -1.66 7.55 -4.30
CA VAL A 20 -3.02 7.92 -4.67
C VAL A 20 -3.04 9.38 -5.10
N TYR A 21 -3.76 9.69 -6.18
CA TYR A 21 -3.90 11.05 -6.66
C TYR A 21 -5.38 11.44 -6.80
N HIS A 22 -5.63 12.73 -6.69
CA HIS A 22 -6.93 13.33 -6.96
C HIS A 22 -6.81 14.23 -8.20
N ALA A 23 -7.63 13.96 -9.20
CA ALA A 23 -7.73 14.77 -10.41
C ALA A 23 -9.11 14.59 -11.03
N ASP A 24 -9.61 15.61 -11.67
CA ASP A 24 -10.83 15.51 -12.48
C ASP A 24 -10.61 14.58 -13.67
N GLY A 25 -11.66 13.86 -14.10
CA GLY A 25 -11.54 12.80 -15.11
C GLY A 25 -10.90 13.27 -16.44
N ASN A 26 -11.06 14.52 -16.79
CA ASN A 26 -10.52 15.14 -18.02
C ASN A 26 -9.29 16.01 -17.76
N ALA A 27 -8.76 16.02 -16.53
CA ALA A 27 -7.59 16.84 -16.20
C ALA A 27 -6.37 16.44 -17.03
N GLN A 28 -5.68 17.44 -17.53
CA GLN A 28 -4.44 17.30 -18.30
C GLN A 28 -3.34 18.15 -17.67
N SER A 29 -2.10 17.74 -17.85
CA SER A 29 -0.96 18.52 -17.39
C SER A 29 -0.72 19.74 -18.27
N GLU A 30 -0.22 20.79 -17.65
CA GLU A 30 0.29 21.98 -18.32
C GLU A 30 1.71 21.69 -18.82
N GLY A 31 2.02 22.02 -20.05
CA GLY A 31 3.34 21.83 -20.65
C GLY A 31 3.25 21.60 -22.15
N ASP A 32 4.40 21.63 -22.82
CA ASP A 32 4.51 21.45 -24.29
C ASP A 32 3.90 20.14 -24.78
N ARG A 33 3.87 19.15 -23.94
CA ARG A 33 3.28 17.85 -24.18
C ARG A 33 2.28 17.52 -23.10
N SER A 34 1.02 17.86 -23.33
CA SER A 34 -0.07 17.59 -22.41
C SER A 34 -0.24 16.08 -22.17
N LEU A 35 -0.37 15.69 -20.91
CA LEU A 35 -0.55 14.32 -20.45
C LEU A 35 -1.85 14.21 -19.66
N SER A 36 -2.59 13.12 -19.86
CA SER A 36 -3.70 12.82 -18.98
C SER A 36 -3.22 12.65 -17.53
N ALA A 37 -4.08 12.91 -16.53
CA ALA A 37 -3.75 12.77 -15.13
C ALA A 37 -3.13 11.39 -14.83
N ARG A 38 -3.68 10.31 -15.38
CA ARG A 38 -3.15 8.94 -15.22
C ARG A 38 -1.70 8.82 -15.71
N GLN A 39 -1.41 9.38 -16.90
CA GLN A 39 -0.06 9.32 -17.46
C GLN A 39 0.92 10.18 -16.65
N TYR A 40 0.49 11.38 -16.28
CA TYR A 40 1.29 12.30 -15.47
C TYR A 40 1.68 11.67 -14.13
N TYR A 41 0.71 11.21 -13.34
CA TYR A 41 0.99 10.62 -12.03
C TYR A 41 1.74 9.29 -12.11
N SER A 42 1.54 8.50 -13.16
CA SER A 42 2.35 7.30 -13.39
C SER A 42 3.83 7.63 -13.67
N ARG A 43 4.12 8.67 -14.45
CA ARG A 43 5.49 9.13 -14.70
C ARG A 43 6.11 9.73 -13.44
N LEU A 44 5.39 10.57 -12.73
CA LEU A 44 5.82 11.17 -11.47
C LEU A 44 6.17 10.09 -10.44
N THR A 45 5.32 9.08 -10.29
CA THR A 45 5.55 7.97 -9.37
C THR A 45 6.79 7.17 -9.74
N LYS A 46 7.00 6.88 -11.02
CA LYS A 46 8.22 6.19 -11.49
C LYS A 46 9.48 7.01 -11.21
N ALA A 47 9.44 8.31 -11.46
CA ALA A 47 10.56 9.21 -11.16
C ALA A 47 10.85 9.25 -9.64
N PHE A 48 9.82 9.30 -8.81
CA PHE A 48 9.94 9.23 -7.35
C PHE A 48 10.58 7.90 -6.90
N ILE A 49 10.10 6.76 -7.41
CA ILE A 49 10.68 5.45 -7.08
C ILE A 49 12.16 5.43 -7.45
N THR A 50 12.51 5.88 -8.66
CA THR A 50 13.89 5.93 -9.12
C THR A 50 14.75 6.81 -8.21
N ALA A 51 14.26 7.99 -7.82
CA ALA A 51 15.01 8.90 -6.97
C ALA A 51 15.28 8.34 -5.56
N VAL A 52 14.29 7.67 -4.96
CA VAL A 52 14.44 7.08 -3.61
C VAL A 52 15.30 5.83 -3.62
N SER A 53 15.21 5.02 -4.70
CA SER A 53 15.94 3.75 -4.81
C SER A 53 17.28 3.88 -5.51
N ALA A 54 17.69 5.10 -5.91
CA ALA A 54 18.97 5.32 -6.58
C ALA A 54 20.15 4.93 -5.67
N PRO A 55 21.14 4.22 -6.18
CA PRO A 55 22.38 4.00 -5.46
C PRO A 55 23.15 5.31 -5.32
N MET A 56 23.53 5.63 -4.10
CA MET A 56 24.33 6.82 -3.75
C MET A 56 25.70 6.35 -3.24
N THR A 57 26.65 7.26 -3.08
CA THR A 57 27.97 6.96 -2.51
C THR A 57 27.90 6.33 -1.13
N GLU A 58 26.93 6.77 -0.32
CA GLU A 58 26.66 6.26 1.03
C GLU A 58 25.72 5.05 1.06
N GLY A 59 25.38 4.48 -0.09
CA GLY A 59 24.44 3.37 -0.22
C GLY A 59 23.09 3.81 -0.77
N ARG A 60 22.10 2.95 -0.62
CA ARG A 60 20.70 3.18 -1.04
C ARG A 60 19.89 3.70 0.13
N LEU A 61 19.00 4.68 -0.11
CA LEU A 61 18.19 5.25 0.97
C LEU A 61 17.17 4.22 1.49
N TYR A 62 16.26 3.77 0.64
CA TYR A 62 15.28 2.72 0.95
C TYR A 62 14.89 1.94 -0.30
N GLU A 63 14.46 0.70 -0.12
CA GLU A 63 13.72 -0.03 -1.14
C GLU A 63 12.23 0.33 -1.06
N ILE A 64 11.58 0.46 -2.22
CA ILE A 64 10.15 0.77 -2.29
C ILE A 64 9.39 -0.49 -2.66
N ASP A 65 8.44 -0.88 -1.79
CA ASP A 65 7.51 -1.96 -2.04
C ASP A 65 6.11 -1.39 -2.33
N MET A 66 5.60 -1.67 -3.52
CA MET A 66 4.27 -1.25 -3.95
C MET A 66 3.32 -2.44 -4.18
N ARG A 67 3.62 -3.61 -3.63
CA ARG A 67 2.80 -4.83 -3.83
C ARG A 67 1.39 -4.70 -3.25
N LEU A 68 1.21 -3.86 -2.24
CA LEU A 68 -0.10 -3.61 -1.60
C LEU A 68 -0.99 -2.60 -2.36
N ARG A 69 -0.55 -2.13 -3.54
CA ARG A 69 -1.41 -1.27 -4.37
C ARG A 69 -2.57 -2.04 -4.98
N PRO A 70 -3.68 -1.39 -5.34
CA PRO A 70 -4.81 -2.04 -6.01
C PRO A 70 -4.37 -2.94 -7.17
N SER A 71 -4.87 -4.17 -7.21
CA SER A 71 -4.50 -5.23 -8.16
C SER A 71 -3.02 -5.63 -8.14
N GLY A 72 -2.28 -5.31 -7.10
CA GLY A 72 -0.88 -5.70 -6.92
C GLY A 72 0.02 -5.29 -8.10
N PHE A 73 0.85 -6.20 -8.57
CA PHE A 73 1.78 -5.93 -9.68
C PHE A 73 1.09 -5.67 -11.02
N GLN A 74 -0.15 -6.11 -11.21
CA GLN A 74 -0.91 -5.87 -12.45
C GLN A 74 -1.56 -4.50 -12.46
N GLY A 75 -1.74 -3.88 -11.30
CA GLY A 75 -2.35 -2.56 -11.15
C GLY A 75 -1.40 -1.41 -11.51
N PRO A 76 -1.96 -0.22 -11.75
CA PRO A 76 -1.18 0.98 -12.03
C PRO A 76 -0.31 1.36 -10.82
N VAL A 77 0.85 1.99 -11.08
CA VAL A 77 1.76 2.45 -10.02
C VAL A 77 1.21 3.65 -9.24
N ALA A 78 0.27 4.40 -9.81
CA ALA A 78 -0.50 5.44 -9.15
C ALA A 78 -1.98 5.26 -9.47
N THR A 79 -2.85 5.38 -8.48
CA THR A 79 -4.29 5.13 -8.60
C THR A 79 -5.06 6.40 -8.26
N SER A 80 -6.13 6.72 -9.02
CA SER A 80 -7.00 7.84 -8.64
C SER A 80 -7.72 7.55 -7.33
N TRP A 81 -8.05 8.59 -6.57
CA TRP A 81 -8.76 8.44 -5.31
C TRP A 81 -10.09 7.68 -5.47
N SER A 82 -10.86 8.00 -6.49
CA SER A 82 -12.11 7.31 -6.78
C SER A 82 -11.92 5.81 -7.10
N SER A 83 -10.91 5.47 -7.91
CA SER A 83 -10.59 4.07 -8.22
C SER A 83 -10.08 3.32 -7.00
N TYR A 84 -9.28 3.97 -6.15
CA TYR A 84 -8.82 3.39 -4.89
C TYR A 84 -10.00 3.06 -3.96
N GLN A 85 -10.93 4.00 -3.80
CA GLN A 85 -12.12 3.79 -2.98
C GLN A 85 -12.99 2.65 -3.52
N ASN A 86 -13.21 2.62 -4.84
CA ASN A 86 -13.99 1.56 -5.46
C ASN A 86 -13.34 0.19 -5.26
N TYR A 87 -12.05 0.08 -5.49
CA TYR A 87 -11.29 -1.15 -5.28
C TYR A 87 -11.42 -1.64 -3.83
N GLN A 88 -11.17 -0.77 -2.87
CA GLN A 88 -11.22 -1.13 -1.45
C GLN A 88 -12.63 -1.56 -1.00
N LYS A 89 -13.69 -1.01 -1.59
CA LYS A 89 -15.08 -1.37 -1.24
C LYS A 89 -15.55 -2.68 -1.87
N ASN A 90 -15.11 -2.98 -3.09
CA ASN A 90 -15.75 -3.99 -3.92
C ASN A 90 -14.84 -5.16 -4.33
N GLU A 91 -13.52 -4.98 -4.31
CA GLU A 91 -12.59 -5.92 -4.90
C GLU A 91 -11.48 -6.38 -3.95
N ALA A 92 -11.14 -5.55 -2.96
CA ALA A 92 -10.03 -5.83 -2.06
C ALA A 92 -10.34 -7.02 -1.14
N TRP A 93 -9.32 -7.83 -0.92
CA TRP A 93 -9.40 -8.98 -0.02
C TRP A 93 -9.26 -8.53 1.44
N VAL A 94 -9.79 -9.32 2.37
CA VAL A 94 -9.72 -9.04 3.81
C VAL A 94 -8.28 -8.83 4.29
N TRP A 95 -7.32 -9.57 3.75
CA TRP A 95 -5.90 -9.40 4.13
C TRP A 95 -5.33 -8.03 3.69
N GLU A 96 -5.84 -7.43 2.60
CA GLU A 96 -5.48 -6.07 2.20
C GLU A 96 -6.04 -5.05 3.19
N HIS A 97 -7.26 -5.26 3.66
CA HIS A 97 -7.85 -4.43 4.71
C HIS A 97 -7.12 -4.58 6.06
N LEU A 98 -6.60 -5.76 6.37
CA LEU A 98 -5.71 -5.91 7.53
C LEU A 98 -4.42 -5.09 7.37
N ALA A 99 -3.86 -5.02 6.18
CA ALA A 99 -2.73 -4.14 5.92
C ALA A 99 -3.07 -2.65 6.11
N LEU A 100 -4.33 -2.24 5.92
CA LEU A 100 -4.80 -0.88 6.21
C LEU A 100 -4.76 -0.52 7.70
N THR A 101 -4.80 -1.49 8.61
CA THR A 101 -4.64 -1.22 10.05
C THR A 101 -3.31 -0.53 10.35
N ARG A 102 -2.28 -0.81 9.54
CA ARG A 102 -0.94 -0.23 9.59
C ARG A 102 -0.71 0.79 8.47
N ALA A 103 -1.77 1.35 7.90
CA ALA A 103 -1.69 2.38 6.89
C ALA A 103 -1.87 3.76 7.53
N ARG A 104 -1.12 4.72 7.03
CA ARG A 104 -1.20 6.12 7.41
C ARG A 104 -0.94 6.97 6.17
N ALA A 105 -1.67 8.06 6.00
CA ALA A 105 -1.33 9.06 5.03
C ALA A 105 -0.09 9.83 5.51
N VAL A 106 1.00 9.79 4.76
CA VAL A 106 2.30 10.34 5.20
C VAL A 106 2.68 11.62 4.47
N ALA A 107 2.14 11.86 3.28
CA ALA A 107 2.40 13.04 2.47
C ALA A 107 1.21 13.35 1.56
N GLY A 108 0.96 14.62 1.30
CA GLY A 108 -0.12 15.09 0.43
C GLY A 108 -0.79 16.35 0.97
N LYS A 109 -1.81 16.82 0.25
CA LYS A 109 -2.63 17.94 0.71
C LYS A 109 -3.46 17.52 1.92
N VAL A 110 -3.58 18.37 2.91
CA VAL A 110 -4.24 18.09 4.21
C VAL A 110 -5.65 17.51 4.03
N PHE A 111 -6.44 18.03 3.09
CA PHE A 111 -7.77 17.51 2.87
C PHE A 111 -7.79 16.05 2.41
N LEU A 112 -6.84 15.64 1.53
CA LEU A 112 -6.70 14.25 1.09
C LEU A 112 -6.22 13.33 2.22
N LEU A 113 -5.34 13.83 3.08
CA LEU A 113 -4.89 13.07 4.25
C LEU A 113 -6.08 12.75 5.17
N ASN A 114 -6.91 13.76 5.46
CA ASN A 114 -8.10 13.59 6.29
C ASN A 114 -9.15 12.68 5.62
N GLU A 115 -9.35 12.82 4.32
CA GLU A 115 -10.27 11.97 3.55
C GLU A 115 -9.83 10.52 3.58
N PHE A 116 -8.53 10.26 3.41
CA PHE A 116 -7.97 8.92 3.50
C PHE A 116 -8.20 8.32 4.90
N GLU A 117 -7.90 9.05 5.96
CA GLU A 117 -8.08 8.54 7.33
C GLU A 117 -9.56 8.22 7.64
N ASN A 118 -10.48 9.08 7.22
CA ASN A 118 -11.91 8.85 7.38
C ASN A 118 -12.37 7.62 6.59
N PHE A 119 -11.93 7.50 5.34
CA PHE A 119 -12.25 6.35 4.49
C PHE A 119 -11.67 5.06 5.05
N ARG A 120 -10.39 5.04 5.44
CA ARG A 120 -9.75 3.89 6.09
C ARG A 120 -10.54 3.44 7.31
N ASN A 121 -10.90 4.37 8.18
CA ASN A 121 -11.66 4.06 9.39
C ASN A 121 -13.05 3.51 9.05
N SER A 122 -13.71 3.98 7.99
CA SER A 122 -15.00 3.44 7.54
C SER A 122 -14.88 2.00 7.07
N ILE A 123 -13.86 1.68 6.28
CA ILE A 123 -13.59 0.32 5.81
C ILE A 123 -13.30 -0.62 7.00
N LEU A 124 -12.41 -0.21 7.91
CA LEU A 124 -12.05 -1.06 9.05
C LEU A 124 -13.20 -1.30 10.01
N LYS A 125 -14.13 -0.35 10.15
CA LYS A 125 -15.34 -0.49 10.98
C LYS A 125 -16.44 -1.32 10.33
N SER A 126 -16.44 -1.51 9.03
CA SER A 126 -17.47 -2.28 8.31
C SER A 126 -17.36 -3.79 8.52
N TYR A 127 -16.27 -4.28 9.08
CA TYR A 127 -16.03 -5.69 9.29
C TYR A 127 -16.63 -6.20 10.61
N HIS A 128 -17.35 -7.33 10.54
CA HIS A 128 -17.73 -8.11 11.70
C HIS A 128 -16.58 -9.02 12.12
N ARG A 129 -16.30 -9.05 13.43
CA ARG A 129 -15.16 -9.77 14.03
C ARG A 129 -15.08 -11.25 13.63
N GLU A 130 -16.21 -11.92 13.52
CA GLU A 130 -16.26 -13.36 13.20
C GLU A 130 -15.80 -13.66 11.77
N ASN A 131 -16.17 -12.81 10.81
CA ASN A 131 -15.77 -12.99 9.40
C ASN A 131 -14.27 -12.80 9.23
N ILE A 132 -13.69 -11.80 9.90
CA ILE A 132 -12.24 -11.57 9.88
C ILE A 132 -11.49 -12.78 10.46
N PHE A 133 -11.96 -13.30 11.58
CA PHE A 133 -11.29 -14.41 12.26
C PHE A 133 -11.22 -15.65 11.36
N ASN A 134 -12.31 -16.04 10.75
CA ASN A 134 -12.38 -17.22 9.86
C ASN A 134 -11.46 -17.07 8.63
N GLU A 135 -11.42 -15.89 8.03
CA GLU A 135 -10.53 -15.62 6.90
C GLU A 135 -9.05 -15.58 7.31
N LEU A 136 -8.73 -15.04 8.48
CA LEU A 136 -7.37 -15.05 9.03
C LEU A 136 -6.86 -16.46 9.27
N VAL A 137 -7.70 -17.32 9.88
CA VAL A 137 -7.36 -18.72 10.13
C VAL A 137 -7.09 -19.45 8.82
N SER A 138 -7.97 -19.29 7.82
CA SER A 138 -7.80 -19.93 6.51
C SER A 138 -6.58 -19.39 5.75
N MET A 139 -6.31 -18.10 5.79
CA MET A 139 -5.10 -17.50 5.20
C MET A 139 -3.83 -18.01 5.88
N ARG A 140 -3.81 -18.05 7.22
CA ARG A 140 -2.68 -18.58 7.98
C ARG A 140 -2.40 -20.05 7.63
N ALA A 141 -3.44 -20.86 7.47
CA ALA A 141 -3.30 -22.25 7.06
C ALA A 141 -2.67 -22.36 5.65
N ARG A 142 -3.10 -21.53 4.69
CA ARG A 142 -2.52 -21.49 3.34
C ARG A 142 -1.05 -21.07 3.33
N ILE A 143 -0.68 -20.06 4.12
CA ILE A 143 0.71 -19.61 4.25
C ILE A 143 1.57 -20.74 4.84
N PHE A 144 1.04 -21.43 5.83
CA PHE A 144 1.71 -22.57 6.47
C PHE A 144 1.95 -23.73 5.50
N GLN A 145 0.97 -24.02 4.62
CA GLN A 145 1.09 -25.06 3.59
C GLN A 145 2.03 -24.68 2.44
N ALA A 146 2.04 -23.38 2.06
CA ALA A 146 2.83 -22.90 0.92
C ALA A 146 4.32 -22.72 1.22
N LYS A 147 4.71 -22.62 2.48
CA LYS A 147 6.11 -22.43 2.89
C LYS A 147 6.54 -23.63 3.72
N SER A 148 7.63 -24.29 3.29
CA SER A 148 8.39 -25.18 4.18
C SER A 148 9.02 -24.30 5.25
N LEU A 149 8.35 -24.19 6.40
CA LEU A 149 8.73 -23.25 7.44
C LEU A 149 9.93 -23.80 8.19
N ASN A 150 11.03 -23.06 8.18
CA ASN A 150 12.07 -23.27 9.15
C ASN A 150 11.48 -22.97 10.54
N PRO A 151 11.43 -23.93 11.48
CA PRO A 151 10.89 -23.72 12.84
C PRO A 151 11.56 -22.56 13.59
N TRP A 152 12.76 -22.16 13.17
CA TRP A 152 13.55 -21.08 13.75
C TRP A 152 13.34 -19.71 13.10
N ASP A 153 12.48 -19.61 12.08
CA ASP A 153 12.16 -18.31 11.47
C ASP A 153 11.34 -17.46 12.42
N ALA A 154 11.96 -16.39 12.93
CA ALA A 154 11.35 -15.49 13.90
C ALA A 154 10.14 -14.72 13.36
N LYS A 155 10.03 -14.58 12.04
CA LYS A 155 8.97 -13.79 11.38
C LYS A 155 7.74 -14.64 11.02
N ILE A 156 7.93 -15.92 10.71
CA ILE A 156 6.88 -16.75 10.11
C ILE A 156 6.59 -18.02 10.94
N GLY A 157 7.41 -18.33 11.95
CA GLY A 157 7.27 -19.53 12.78
C GLY A 157 5.97 -19.54 13.63
N PRO A 158 5.47 -20.72 14.00
CA PRO A 158 4.28 -20.84 14.84
C PRO A 158 4.46 -20.16 16.19
N GLY A 159 3.50 -19.30 16.58
CA GLY A 159 3.52 -18.58 17.88
C GLY A 159 4.37 -17.31 17.92
N ARG A 160 4.84 -16.79 16.78
CA ARG A 160 5.71 -15.63 16.72
C ARG A 160 5.02 -14.36 16.22
N LEU A 161 5.68 -13.21 16.48
CA LEU A 161 5.19 -11.86 16.18
C LEU A 161 4.90 -11.71 14.67
N GLN A 162 3.63 -11.56 14.34
CA GLN A 162 3.15 -11.08 13.05
C GLN A 162 2.48 -9.73 13.22
#